data_a1351d191538d00616fba1818d71c61e
#
_entry.id   a1351d191538d00616fba1818d71c61e
#
_cell.length_a   1.000
_cell.length_b   1.000
_cell.length_c   1.000
_cell.angle_alpha   90.00
_cell.angle_beta   90.00
_cell.angle_gamma   90.00
#
_symmetry.space_group_name_H-M   'P 1'
#
loop_
_entity.id
_entity.type
_entity.pdbx_description
1 polymer ?
#
loop_
_entity_poly.entity_id
_entity_poly.type
_entity_poly.pdbx_seq_one_letter_code
_entity_poly.pdbx_strand_id
1 'polypeptide(L)'
;MDAFYASVEARDDPALRGKPLIIGALPHERGVVATCNYEARKYGVHSAMNIREAFRLCPTGVYMHPNFDKYRAVSRRLREIWSDYASALETVALDEAYLDVTQKALSWENACAFAREIKRRTLEELRLTCSVGVAYSKTAAKTASEEKKPDGYFEIRTPRDFVSLIEDRDAGVLYTVGEKTREKLKRAGILTVRDIRDRPEEVVRLLGRQGEWITRVAFGEDDRAVTPYRPEDAKSVSRELTFQKDVEDRGFLKDVLLLLSLSVERRAARYGLYGEGVTLKVTWGDMKSLTRSGTVPSTRSAAVIWQETGRLLDTLPSRPVRLIGAGLHYLGGENGRQVSFDDILPENAYLRDRAVQEGLDRMQARYGLDFKANLDRIFHGETLYKTVEYMRKHR
;
A
#
# COMPACT_ATOMS: atom_id res chain seq x y z
N MET A 1 11.56 -6.75 -5.93
CA MET A 1 12.85 -6.91 -5.19
C MET A 1 12.75 -8.07 -4.22
N ASP A 2 13.85 -8.51 -3.67
CA ASP A 2 13.89 -9.59 -2.69
C ASP A 2 13.96 -9.03 -1.29
N ALA A 3 12.89 -9.21 -0.50
CA ALA A 3 12.75 -8.72 0.88
C ALA A 3 13.16 -7.24 1.06
N PHE A 4 12.68 -6.36 0.21
CA PHE A 4 13.20 -5.02 -0.09
C PHE A 4 13.63 -4.21 1.13
N TYR A 5 12.73 -3.92 2.07
CA TYR A 5 13.09 -3.08 3.23
C TYR A 5 14.20 -3.73 4.08
N ALA A 6 14.08 -5.03 4.34
CA ALA A 6 15.08 -5.75 5.11
C ALA A 6 16.43 -5.81 4.38
N SER A 7 16.42 -5.97 3.05
CA SER A 7 17.63 -5.98 2.23
C SER A 7 18.33 -4.61 2.21
N VAL A 8 17.55 -3.51 2.17
CA VAL A 8 18.12 -2.15 2.25
C VAL A 8 18.77 -1.90 3.62
N GLU A 9 18.14 -2.34 4.71
CA GLU A 9 18.75 -2.19 6.05
C GLU A 9 20.02 -3.05 6.20
N ALA A 10 19.98 -4.31 5.78
CA ALA A 10 21.15 -5.20 5.84
C ALA A 10 22.28 -4.78 4.89
N ARG A 11 21.99 -4.07 3.80
CA ARG A 11 22.99 -3.45 2.93
C ARG A 11 23.74 -2.34 3.63
N ASP A 12 22.98 -1.45 4.30
CA ASP A 12 23.50 -0.23 4.92
C ASP A 12 24.18 -0.50 6.27
N ASP A 13 23.73 -1.53 7.00
CA ASP A 13 24.33 -1.99 8.24
C ASP A 13 24.81 -3.44 8.14
N PRO A 14 26.12 -3.66 7.94
CA PRO A 14 26.71 -5.01 7.87
C PRO A 14 26.44 -5.88 9.10
N ALA A 15 26.19 -5.28 10.28
CA ALA A 15 25.92 -6.03 11.51
C ALA A 15 24.56 -6.77 11.47
N LEU A 16 23.68 -6.42 10.53
CA LEU A 16 22.38 -7.07 10.29
C LEU A 16 22.44 -8.28 9.36
N ARG A 17 23.54 -8.45 8.64
CA ARG A 17 23.68 -9.52 7.65
C ARG A 17 23.62 -10.89 8.29
N GLY A 18 22.88 -11.80 7.66
CA GLY A 18 22.70 -13.19 8.13
C GLY A 18 21.83 -13.34 9.38
N LYS A 19 21.34 -12.25 9.96
CA LYS A 19 20.39 -12.29 11.09
C LYS A 19 18.94 -12.28 10.57
N PRO A 20 18.00 -12.96 11.26
CA PRO A 20 16.59 -12.79 10.99
C PRO A 20 16.19 -11.33 11.22
N LEU A 21 15.77 -10.64 10.15
CA LEU A 21 15.43 -9.21 10.18
C LEU A 21 13.97 -9.00 9.85
N ILE A 22 13.24 -8.34 10.74
CA ILE A 22 11.82 -8.09 10.66
C ILE A 22 11.57 -6.58 10.72
N ILE A 23 11.06 -6.03 9.63
CA ILE A 23 10.73 -4.61 9.52
C ILE A 23 9.23 -4.43 9.72
N GLY A 24 8.84 -3.56 10.66
CA GLY A 24 7.45 -3.34 11.00
C GLY A 24 7.28 -2.69 12.36
N ALA A 25 6.22 -3.05 13.07
CA ALA A 25 6.08 -2.67 14.47
C ALA A 25 7.10 -3.41 15.36
N LEU A 26 7.37 -2.87 16.53
CA LEU A 26 8.19 -3.58 17.53
C LEU A 26 7.35 -4.60 18.33
N PRO A 27 7.97 -5.64 18.94
CA PRO A 27 7.24 -6.73 19.61
C PRO A 27 6.25 -6.29 20.70
N HIS A 28 6.54 -5.17 21.39
CA HIS A 28 5.68 -4.62 22.44
C HIS A 28 4.58 -3.68 21.91
N GLU A 29 4.61 -3.39 20.62
CA GLU A 29 3.65 -2.49 19.98
C GLU A 29 2.47 -3.25 19.37
N ARG A 30 1.45 -2.50 18.97
CA ARG A 30 0.35 -2.97 18.14
C ARG A 30 0.71 -2.73 16.68
N GLY A 31 0.77 -3.79 15.89
CA GLY A 31 1.09 -3.68 14.47
C GLY A 31 1.39 -5.01 13.82
N VAL A 32 1.94 -4.94 12.62
CA VAL A 32 2.23 -6.09 11.77
C VAL A 32 3.66 -6.02 11.22
N VAL A 33 4.12 -7.14 10.71
CA VAL A 33 5.31 -7.23 9.87
C VAL A 33 5.04 -6.54 8.54
N ALA A 34 5.81 -5.52 8.19
CA ALA A 34 5.77 -4.91 6.86
C ALA A 34 6.52 -5.79 5.85
N THR A 35 7.73 -6.22 6.20
CA THR A 35 8.50 -7.22 5.45
C THR A 35 9.50 -7.92 6.38
N CYS A 36 10.03 -9.06 5.93
CA CYS A 36 11.11 -9.75 6.62
C CYS A 36 12.05 -10.41 5.58
N ASN A 37 13.32 -10.61 5.99
CA ASN A 37 14.30 -11.29 5.14
C ASN A 37 14.08 -12.81 5.11
N TYR A 38 14.84 -13.50 4.27
CA TYR A 38 14.71 -14.95 4.09
C TYR A 38 15.13 -15.73 5.33
N GLU A 39 16.05 -15.20 6.13
CA GLU A 39 16.43 -15.77 7.43
C GLU A 39 15.24 -15.82 8.39
N ALA A 40 14.47 -14.74 8.49
CA ALA A 40 13.25 -14.70 9.32
C ALA A 40 12.13 -15.57 8.76
N ARG A 41 12.00 -15.70 7.43
CA ARG A 41 11.01 -16.58 6.77
C ARG A 41 11.23 -18.06 7.12
N LYS A 42 12.45 -18.49 7.40
CA LYS A 42 12.73 -19.88 7.86
C LYS A 42 12.04 -20.21 9.19
N TYR A 43 11.70 -19.21 9.99
CA TYR A 43 10.93 -19.36 11.23
C TYR A 43 9.42 -19.25 11.00
N GLY A 44 8.94 -19.13 9.73
CA GLY A 44 7.53 -18.96 9.41
C GLY A 44 7.03 -17.53 9.46
N VAL A 45 7.90 -16.53 9.68
CA VAL A 45 7.53 -15.11 9.68
C VAL A 45 7.27 -14.64 8.25
N HIS A 46 6.17 -13.89 8.04
CA HIS A 46 5.81 -13.34 6.73
C HIS A 46 5.15 -11.95 6.85
N SER A 47 5.09 -11.24 5.73
CA SER A 47 4.43 -9.92 5.64
C SER A 47 2.96 -10.01 6.07
N ALA A 48 2.46 -8.94 6.66
CA ALA A 48 1.13 -8.80 7.27
C ALA A 48 0.87 -9.66 8.52
N MET A 49 1.82 -10.52 8.95
CA MET A 49 1.71 -11.27 10.21
C MET A 49 1.64 -10.31 11.40
N ASN A 50 0.83 -10.66 12.42
CA ASN A 50 0.80 -9.92 13.67
C ASN A 50 2.18 -9.92 14.32
N ILE A 51 2.66 -8.77 14.78
CA ILE A 51 4.04 -8.62 15.28
C ILE A 51 4.32 -9.49 16.51
N ARG A 52 3.33 -9.71 17.38
CA ARG A 52 3.47 -10.58 18.57
C ARG A 52 3.57 -12.05 18.18
N GLU A 53 2.89 -12.44 17.10
CA GLU A 53 3.01 -13.79 16.54
C GLU A 53 4.38 -13.97 15.89
N ALA A 54 4.85 -13.00 15.11
CA ALA A 54 6.19 -13.00 14.55
C ALA A 54 7.27 -13.12 15.65
N PHE A 55 7.09 -12.41 16.77
CA PHE A 55 8.02 -12.50 17.91
C PHE A 55 7.99 -13.88 18.60
N ARG A 56 6.83 -14.51 18.68
CA ARG A 56 6.76 -15.90 19.20
C ARG A 56 7.50 -16.90 18.31
N LEU A 57 7.42 -16.71 16.98
CA LEU A 57 8.11 -17.58 16.02
C LEU A 57 9.61 -17.30 15.93
N CYS A 58 10.03 -16.05 16.04
CA CYS A 58 11.42 -15.63 15.90
C CYS A 58 11.85 -14.66 17.02
N PRO A 59 11.95 -15.12 18.28
CA PRO A 59 12.27 -14.24 19.42
C PRO A 59 13.70 -13.68 19.37
N THR A 60 14.62 -14.30 18.65
CA THR A 60 16.00 -13.83 18.45
C THR A 60 16.16 -12.91 17.25
N GLY A 61 15.06 -12.62 16.52
CA GLY A 61 15.06 -11.73 15.36
C GLY A 61 15.34 -10.28 15.74
N VAL A 62 15.92 -9.54 14.81
CA VAL A 62 16.10 -8.10 14.91
C VAL A 62 14.86 -7.40 14.39
N TYR A 63 14.18 -6.66 15.25
CA TYR A 63 12.94 -5.95 14.95
C TYR A 63 13.22 -4.46 14.80
N MET A 64 12.80 -3.86 13.68
CA MET A 64 13.07 -2.45 13.37
C MET A 64 11.84 -1.78 12.77
N HIS A 65 11.65 -0.49 13.09
CA HIS A 65 10.68 0.34 12.37
C HIS A 65 11.14 0.60 10.92
N PRO A 66 10.19 0.72 9.97
CA PRO A 66 10.53 1.02 8.58
C PRO A 66 11.04 2.45 8.42
N ASN A 67 12.09 2.62 7.62
CA ASN A 67 12.58 3.94 7.19
C ASN A 67 12.11 4.24 5.76
N PHE A 68 10.88 4.75 5.63
CA PHE A 68 10.27 5.00 4.32
C PHE A 68 11.02 6.03 3.46
N ASP A 69 11.72 6.99 4.05
CA ASP A 69 12.47 7.99 3.27
C ASP A 69 13.66 7.33 2.57
N LYS A 70 14.38 6.46 3.29
CA LYS A 70 15.43 5.62 2.73
C LYS A 70 14.89 4.73 1.61
N TYR A 71 13.78 4.03 1.85
CA TYR A 71 13.20 3.11 0.85
C TYR A 71 12.69 3.83 -0.39
N ARG A 72 12.10 5.02 -0.24
CA ARG A 72 11.70 5.86 -1.38
C ARG A 72 12.90 6.34 -2.20
N ALA A 73 14.01 6.67 -1.54
CA ALA A 73 15.23 7.05 -2.25
C ALA A 73 15.77 5.91 -3.10
N VAL A 74 15.84 4.69 -2.53
CA VAL A 74 16.25 3.48 -3.29
C VAL A 74 15.26 3.17 -4.40
N SER A 75 13.96 3.27 -4.14
CA SER A 75 12.90 3.05 -5.13
C SER A 75 12.99 4.01 -6.33
N ARG A 76 13.40 5.26 -6.13
CA ARG A 76 13.64 6.21 -7.24
C ARG A 76 14.76 5.71 -8.14
N ARG A 77 15.89 5.26 -7.56
CA ARG A 77 17.01 4.70 -8.33
C ARG A 77 16.62 3.43 -9.09
N LEU A 78 15.83 2.55 -8.48
CA LEU A 78 15.28 1.38 -9.17
C LEU A 78 14.47 1.77 -10.41
N ARG A 79 13.58 2.77 -10.26
CA ARG A 79 12.76 3.25 -11.39
C ARG A 79 13.60 3.85 -12.51
N GLU A 80 14.69 4.54 -12.20
CA GLU A 80 15.63 5.04 -13.21
C GLU A 80 16.22 3.87 -13.99
N ILE A 81 16.73 2.83 -13.32
CA ILE A 81 17.25 1.62 -13.99
C ILE A 81 16.17 0.98 -14.89
N TRP A 82 14.94 0.81 -14.38
CA TRP A 82 13.86 0.18 -15.13
C TRP A 82 13.43 1.00 -16.35
N SER A 83 13.41 2.31 -16.25
CA SER A 83 13.01 3.23 -17.34
C SER A 83 13.93 3.16 -18.55
N ASP A 84 15.20 2.78 -18.38
CA ASP A 84 16.13 2.62 -19.49
C ASP A 84 15.70 1.50 -20.44
N TYR A 85 15.00 0.47 -19.94
CA TYR A 85 14.58 -0.71 -20.69
C TYR A 85 13.10 -0.70 -21.09
N ALA A 86 12.25 0.02 -20.36
CA ALA A 86 10.81 -0.01 -20.57
C ALA A 86 10.34 1.05 -21.57
N SER A 87 9.38 0.68 -22.43
CA SER A 87 8.58 1.60 -23.24
C SER A 87 7.42 2.18 -22.42
N ALA A 88 6.86 1.35 -21.50
CA ALA A 88 5.91 1.75 -20.49
C ALA A 88 6.25 1.07 -19.16
N LEU A 89 6.14 1.82 -18.05
CA LEU A 89 6.46 1.39 -16.69
C LEU A 89 5.25 1.58 -15.79
N GLU A 90 4.70 0.48 -15.29
CA GLU A 90 3.62 0.49 -14.30
C GLU A 90 4.18 0.11 -12.93
N THR A 91 4.29 1.09 -12.03
CA THR A 91 4.74 0.85 -10.65
C THR A 91 3.60 0.28 -9.82
N VAL A 92 3.81 -0.88 -9.21
CA VAL A 92 2.84 -1.54 -8.32
C VAL A 92 3.12 -1.19 -6.87
N ALA A 93 4.41 -1.15 -6.49
CA ALA A 93 4.87 -0.81 -5.15
C ALA A 93 6.20 -0.04 -5.22
N LEU A 94 6.84 0.22 -4.08
CA LEU A 94 8.16 0.87 -4.04
C LEU A 94 9.24 0.04 -4.74
N ASP A 95 9.07 -1.28 -4.78
CA ASP A 95 10.06 -2.25 -5.21
C ASP A 95 9.54 -3.22 -6.28
N GLU A 96 8.39 -2.91 -6.86
CA GLU A 96 7.72 -3.78 -7.83
C GLU A 96 7.12 -2.95 -8.98
N ALA A 97 7.35 -3.41 -10.21
CA ALA A 97 6.80 -2.81 -11.41
C ALA A 97 6.61 -3.84 -12.53
N TYR A 98 5.67 -3.54 -13.42
CA TYR A 98 5.62 -4.14 -14.75
C TYR A 98 6.31 -3.23 -15.75
N LEU A 99 7.11 -3.83 -16.62
CA LEU A 99 7.85 -3.17 -17.69
C LEU A 99 7.35 -3.72 -19.02
N ASP A 100 6.77 -2.88 -19.86
CA ASP A 100 6.60 -3.23 -21.26
C ASP A 100 7.90 -2.92 -22.01
N VAL A 101 8.56 -3.95 -22.47
CA VAL A 101 9.82 -3.86 -23.20
C VAL A 101 9.66 -4.10 -24.69
N THR A 102 8.44 -4.34 -25.18
CA THR A 102 8.14 -4.81 -26.55
C THR A 102 8.76 -3.92 -27.61
N GLN A 103 8.57 -2.60 -27.49
CA GLN A 103 9.08 -1.65 -28.50
C GLN A 103 10.61 -1.47 -28.47
N LYS A 104 11.26 -1.69 -27.31
CA LYS A 104 12.70 -1.53 -27.17
C LYS A 104 13.45 -2.82 -27.44
N ALA A 105 12.90 -3.95 -27.01
CA ALA A 105 13.57 -5.24 -27.16
C ALA A 105 13.45 -5.82 -28.58
N LEU A 106 12.30 -5.65 -29.23
CA LEU A 106 11.99 -6.13 -30.59
C LEU A 106 12.03 -7.67 -30.75
N SER A 107 12.63 -8.40 -29.84
CA SER A 107 12.66 -9.86 -29.82
C SER A 107 12.55 -10.41 -28.39
N TRP A 108 12.20 -11.69 -28.27
CA TRP A 108 12.16 -12.38 -26.97
C TRP A 108 13.55 -12.46 -26.33
N GLU A 109 14.56 -12.77 -27.11
CA GLU A 109 15.94 -12.92 -26.67
C GLU A 109 16.48 -11.61 -26.09
N ASN A 110 16.16 -10.47 -26.71
CA ASN A 110 16.53 -9.15 -26.20
C ASN A 110 15.74 -8.81 -24.94
N ALA A 111 14.45 -9.16 -24.85
CA ALA A 111 13.67 -8.98 -23.61
C ALA A 111 14.29 -9.76 -22.44
N CYS A 112 14.73 -10.98 -22.70
CA CYS A 112 15.45 -11.80 -21.74
C CYS A 112 16.83 -11.20 -21.37
N ALA A 113 17.54 -10.62 -22.33
CA ALA A 113 18.80 -9.91 -22.09
C ALA A 113 18.58 -8.67 -21.21
N PHE A 114 17.53 -7.88 -21.47
CA PHE A 114 17.15 -6.73 -20.63
C PHE A 114 16.86 -7.14 -19.19
N ALA A 115 16.13 -8.23 -18.99
CA ALA A 115 15.83 -8.72 -17.64
C ALA A 115 17.11 -9.10 -16.87
N ARG A 116 18.06 -9.77 -17.50
CA ARG A 116 19.35 -10.11 -16.90
C ARG A 116 20.18 -8.86 -16.61
N GLU A 117 20.15 -7.89 -17.52
CA GLU A 117 20.85 -6.61 -17.34
C GLU A 117 20.25 -5.76 -16.21
N ILE A 118 18.93 -5.72 -16.07
CA ILE A 118 18.26 -5.09 -14.93
C ILE A 118 18.72 -5.72 -13.61
N LYS A 119 18.80 -7.06 -13.55
CA LYS A 119 19.33 -7.76 -12.36
C LYS A 119 20.78 -7.36 -12.07
N ARG A 120 21.64 -7.41 -13.09
CA ARG A 120 23.05 -7.04 -12.96
C ARG A 120 23.21 -5.60 -12.45
N ARG A 121 22.55 -4.62 -13.10
CA ARG A 121 22.62 -3.21 -12.70
C ARG A 121 22.05 -2.98 -11.30
N THR A 122 20.95 -3.65 -10.94
CA THR A 122 20.39 -3.56 -9.58
C THR A 122 21.42 -4.02 -8.55
N LEU A 123 22.13 -5.11 -8.82
CA LEU A 123 23.18 -5.59 -7.93
C LEU A 123 24.39 -4.65 -7.87
N GLU A 124 24.87 -4.19 -9.00
CA GLU A 124 26.08 -3.36 -9.08
C GLU A 124 25.85 -1.94 -8.54
N GLU A 125 24.75 -1.29 -8.96
CA GLU A 125 24.50 0.11 -8.60
C GLU A 125 23.88 0.25 -7.20
N LEU A 126 23.04 -0.72 -6.77
CA LEU A 126 22.29 -0.62 -5.52
C LEU A 126 22.72 -1.65 -4.45
N ARG A 127 23.55 -2.65 -4.82
CA ARG A 127 23.95 -3.78 -3.97
C ARG A 127 22.72 -4.52 -3.37
N LEU A 128 21.69 -4.68 -4.20
CA LEU A 128 20.45 -5.38 -3.86
C LEU A 128 20.13 -6.41 -4.94
N THR A 129 19.50 -7.51 -4.56
CA THR A 129 19.01 -8.52 -5.51
C THR A 129 17.55 -8.26 -5.87
N CYS A 130 17.19 -8.68 -7.08
CA CYS A 130 15.81 -8.71 -7.53
C CYS A 130 15.50 -9.99 -8.31
N SER A 131 14.25 -10.42 -8.21
CA SER A 131 13.74 -11.55 -9.01
C SER A 131 12.91 -11.00 -10.17
N VAL A 132 13.22 -11.46 -11.38
CA VAL A 132 12.62 -10.97 -12.62
C VAL A 132 11.95 -12.10 -13.38
N GLY A 133 10.70 -11.89 -13.78
CA GLY A 133 9.94 -12.74 -14.67
C GLY A 133 9.78 -12.09 -16.05
N VAL A 134 10.08 -12.83 -17.10
CA VAL A 134 9.82 -12.43 -18.51
C VAL A 134 8.65 -13.24 -19.01
N ALA A 135 7.60 -12.58 -19.49
CA ALA A 135 6.42 -13.28 -19.94
C ALA A 135 5.60 -12.48 -20.98
N TYR A 136 4.65 -13.17 -21.59
CA TYR A 136 3.74 -12.60 -22.59
C TYR A 136 2.64 -11.70 -21.99
N SER A 137 2.40 -11.77 -20.67
CA SER A 137 1.35 -11.02 -19.96
C SER A 137 1.77 -10.63 -18.56
N LYS A 138 1.04 -9.68 -17.95
CA LYS A 138 1.30 -9.20 -16.58
C LYS A 138 1.17 -10.31 -15.54
N THR A 139 0.11 -11.13 -15.62
CA THR A 139 -0.07 -12.24 -14.66
C THR A 139 1.03 -13.28 -14.81
N ALA A 140 1.38 -13.67 -16.03
CA ALA A 140 2.45 -14.61 -16.26
C ALA A 140 3.82 -14.06 -15.79
N ALA A 141 4.11 -12.77 -16.02
CA ALA A 141 5.34 -12.12 -15.55
C ALA A 141 5.41 -12.09 -14.02
N LYS A 142 4.29 -11.80 -13.35
CA LYS A 142 4.23 -11.83 -11.88
C LYS A 142 4.48 -13.25 -11.36
N THR A 143 3.84 -14.26 -11.92
CA THR A 143 4.08 -15.67 -11.57
C THR A 143 5.54 -16.05 -11.80
N ALA A 144 6.09 -15.74 -12.98
CA ALA A 144 7.49 -16.02 -13.30
C ALA A 144 8.47 -15.40 -12.29
N SER A 145 8.20 -14.17 -11.85
CA SER A 145 9.06 -13.48 -10.87
C SER A 145 9.10 -14.15 -9.50
N GLU A 146 8.11 -14.98 -9.15
CA GLU A 146 8.04 -15.70 -7.86
C GLU A 146 8.73 -17.08 -7.91
N GLU A 147 8.87 -17.69 -9.11
CA GLU A 147 9.27 -19.10 -9.28
C GLU A 147 10.64 -19.45 -8.69
N LYS A 148 11.58 -18.55 -8.75
CA LYS A 148 12.96 -18.81 -8.32
C LYS A 148 13.48 -17.78 -7.30
N LYS A 149 12.61 -17.17 -6.52
CA LYS A 149 13.04 -16.26 -5.43
C LYS A 149 13.87 -16.99 -4.37
N PRO A 150 14.87 -16.33 -3.79
CA PRO A 150 15.41 -15.00 -4.10
C PRO A 150 16.39 -14.99 -5.29
N ASP A 151 16.70 -13.79 -5.78
CA ASP A 151 17.61 -13.53 -6.90
C ASP A 151 17.29 -14.33 -8.16
N GLY A 152 15.99 -14.58 -8.35
CA GLY A 152 15.46 -15.46 -9.39
C GLY A 152 15.40 -14.81 -10.76
N TYR A 153 15.36 -15.69 -11.78
CA TYR A 153 15.04 -15.38 -13.16
C TYR A 153 14.22 -16.51 -13.75
N PHE A 154 13.09 -16.20 -14.35
CA PHE A 154 12.23 -17.19 -14.96
C PHE A 154 11.51 -16.64 -16.20
N GLU A 155 11.24 -17.50 -17.17
CA GLU A 155 10.57 -17.17 -18.44
C GLU A 155 9.30 -17.98 -18.62
N ILE A 156 8.22 -17.30 -19.05
CA ILE A 156 6.97 -17.94 -19.47
C ILE A 156 6.58 -17.35 -20.81
N ARG A 157 6.86 -18.08 -21.89
CA ARG A 157 6.79 -17.57 -23.26
C ARG A 157 5.36 -17.54 -23.81
N THR A 158 4.55 -18.55 -23.48
CA THR A 158 3.23 -18.72 -24.06
C THR A 158 2.16 -18.97 -22.98
N PRO A 159 0.87 -18.76 -23.31
CA PRO A 159 -0.24 -19.17 -22.42
C PRO A 159 -0.19 -20.65 -22.04
N ARG A 160 0.23 -21.52 -22.98
CA ARG A 160 0.37 -22.95 -22.71
C ARG A 160 1.43 -23.24 -21.65
N ASP A 161 2.59 -22.57 -21.73
CA ASP A 161 3.66 -22.72 -20.73
C ASP A 161 3.18 -22.26 -19.35
N PHE A 162 2.42 -21.16 -19.30
CA PHE A 162 1.84 -20.65 -18.05
C PHE A 162 0.86 -21.66 -17.45
N VAL A 163 -0.11 -22.15 -18.25
CA VAL A 163 -1.10 -23.13 -17.79
C VAL A 163 -0.41 -24.39 -17.29
N SER A 164 0.53 -24.96 -18.05
CA SER A 164 1.26 -26.16 -17.65
C SER A 164 2.05 -25.98 -16.36
N LEU A 165 2.51 -24.76 -16.07
CA LEU A 165 3.23 -24.43 -14.84
C LEU A 165 2.32 -24.42 -13.60
N ILE A 166 1.06 -23.98 -13.75
CA ILE A 166 0.21 -23.68 -12.59
C ILE A 166 -1.00 -24.61 -12.43
N GLU A 167 -1.38 -25.38 -13.43
CA GLU A 167 -2.67 -26.10 -13.45
C GLU A 167 -2.89 -27.05 -12.26
N ASP A 168 -1.86 -27.68 -11.75
CA ASP A 168 -1.95 -28.58 -10.60
C ASP A 168 -1.71 -27.91 -9.25
N ARG A 169 -1.46 -26.57 -9.27
CA ARG A 169 -1.24 -25.80 -8.05
C ARG A 169 -2.56 -25.37 -7.41
N ASP A 170 -2.48 -25.07 -6.12
CA ASP A 170 -3.60 -24.46 -5.38
C ASP A 170 -4.11 -23.20 -6.08
N ALA A 171 -5.43 -23.02 -6.13
CA ALA A 171 -6.08 -21.88 -6.77
C ALA A 171 -5.56 -20.50 -6.28
N GLY A 172 -5.03 -20.44 -5.06
CA GLY A 172 -4.43 -19.25 -4.48
C GLY A 172 -3.15 -18.76 -5.17
N VAL A 173 -2.57 -19.54 -6.10
CA VAL A 173 -1.42 -19.09 -6.91
C VAL A 173 -1.82 -18.00 -7.91
N LEU A 174 -3.09 -17.95 -8.29
CA LEU A 174 -3.59 -16.96 -9.24
C LEU A 174 -3.64 -15.57 -8.60
N TYR A 175 -3.04 -14.59 -9.28
CA TYR A 175 -3.13 -13.21 -8.87
C TYR A 175 -4.60 -12.79 -8.73
N THR A 176 -4.95 -12.14 -7.64
CA THR A 176 -6.31 -11.76 -7.19
C THR A 176 -7.08 -12.83 -6.41
N VAL A 177 -6.59 -14.06 -6.29
CA VAL A 177 -7.17 -15.07 -5.39
C VAL A 177 -6.54 -14.94 -4.00
N GLY A 178 -7.06 -14.01 -3.18
CA GLY A 178 -6.69 -13.90 -1.77
C GLY A 178 -7.40 -14.95 -0.90
N GLU A 179 -7.03 -15.05 0.38
CA GLU A 179 -7.50 -16.08 1.31
C GLU A 179 -9.03 -16.22 1.34
N LYS A 180 -9.79 -15.11 1.38
CA LYS A 180 -11.26 -15.16 1.38
C LYS A 180 -11.85 -15.79 0.10
N THR A 181 -11.24 -15.51 -1.04
CA THR A 181 -11.66 -16.09 -2.33
C THR A 181 -11.27 -17.55 -2.38
N ARG A 182 -10.07 -17.88 -1.93
CA ARG A 182 -9.57 -19.25 -1.82
C ARG A 182 -10.47 -20.12 -0.92
N GLU A 183 -10.88 -19.62 0.25
CA GLU A 183 -11.83 -20.32 1.12
C GLU A 183 -13.19 -20.55 0.47
N LYS A 184 -13.72 -19.56 -0.29
CA LYS A 184 -14.98 -19.75 -1.02
C LYS A 184 -14.86 -20.85 -2.07
N LEU A 185 -13.79 -20.83 -2.87
CA LEU A 185 -13.50 -21.88 -3.87
C LEU A 185 -13.38 -23.24 -3.20
N LYS A 186 -12.61 -23.33 -2.11
CA LYS A 186 -12.41 -24.56 -1.34
C LYS A 186 -13.72 -25.16 -0.81
N ARG A 187 -14.66 -24.33 -0.33
CA ARG A 187 -15.99 -24.79 0.12
C ARG A 187 -16.83 -25.36 -1.03
N ALA A 188 -16.57 -24.96 -2.27
CA ALA A 188 -17.18 -25.51 -3.48
C ALA A 188 -16.38 -26.70 -4.05
N GLY A 189 -15.36 -27.20 -3.35
CA GLY A 189 -14.49 -28.27 -3.81
C GLY A 189 -13.61 -27.90 -5.01
N ILE A 190 -13.33 -26.60 -5.19
CA ILE A 190 -12.43 -26.06 -6.22
C ILE A 190 -11.10 -25.74 -5.52
N LEU A 191 -10.11 -26.60 -5.68
CA LEU A 191 -8.85 -26.54 -4.94
C LEU A 191 -7.68 -26.06 -5.80
N THR A 192 -7.65 -26.49 -7.05
CA THR A 192 -6.55 -26.26 -7.99
C THR A 192 -6.97 -25.34 -9.12
N VAL A 193 -5.99 -24.84 -9.87
CA VAL A 193 -6.25 -24.09 -11.11
C VAL A 193 -6.93 -24.98 -12.15
N ARG A 194 -6.63 -26.27 -12.18
CA ARG A 194 -7.31 -27.27 -13.02
C ARG A 194 -8.81 -27.32 -12.70
N ASP A 195 -9.18 -27.38 -11.42
CA ASP A 195 -10.60 -27.37 -11.02
C ASP A 195 -11.35 -26.13 -11.49
N ILE A 196 -10.68 -24.96 -11.51
CA ILE A 196 -11.24 -23.71 -12.05
C ILE A 196 -11.51 -23.85 -13.56
N ARG A 197 -10.57 -24.44 -14.29
CA ARG A 197 -10.68 -24.64 -15.74
C ARG A 197 -11.75 -25.68 -16.11
N ASP A 198 -11.91 -26.70 -15.29
CA ASP A 198 -12.90 -27.77 -15.51
C ASP A 198 -14.32 -27.32 -15.15
N ARG A 199 -14.46 -26.31 -14.27
CA ARG A 199 -15.76 -25.81 -13.77
C ARG A 199 -15.90 -24.27 -13.87
N PRO A 200 -15.67 -23.67 -15.05
CA PRO A 200 -15.62 -22.22 -15.20
C PRO A 200 -16.95 -21.52 -14.86
N GLU A 201 -18.08 -22.11 -15.25
CA GLU A 201 -19.42 -21.57 -14.97
C GLU A 201 -19.74 -21.54 -13.47
N GLU A 202 -19.28 -22.54 -12.74
CA GLU A 202 -19.45 -22.59 -11.29
C GLU A 202 -18.63 -21.51 -10.59
N VAL A 203 -17.38 -21.28 -11.03
CA VAL A 203 -16.53 -20.20 -10.54
C VAL A 203 -17.15 -18.82 -10.78
N VAL A 204 -17.70 -18.60 -11.97
CA VAL A 204 -18.40 -17.36 -12.30
C VAL A 204 -19.66 -17.16 -11.45
N ARG A 205 -20.45 -18.21 -11.25
CA ARG A 205 -21.64 -18.19 -10.38
C ARG A 205 -21.28 -17.85 -8.94
N LEU A 206 -20.16 -18.38 -8.43
CA LEU A 206 -19.71 -18.21 -7.05
C LEU A 206 -19.13 -16.82 -6.78
N LEU A 207 -18.42 -16.23 -7.75
CA LEU A 207 -17.59 -15.05 -7.56
C LEU A 207 -17.99 -13.84 -8.43
N GLY A 208 -18.96 -14.01 -9.34
CA GLY A 208 -19.41 -12.94 -10.26
C GLY A 208 -18.26 -12.45 -11.17
N ARG A 209 -18.14 -11.16 -11.37
CA ARG A 209 -17.08 -10.54 -12.21
C ARG A 209 -15.64 -10.99 -11.82
N GLN A 210 -15.40 -11.23 -10.55
CA GLN A 210 -14.10 -11.74 -10.12
C GLN A 210 -13.90 -13.18 -10.64
N GLY A 211 -14.97 -13.99 -10.70
CA GLY A 211 -14.96 -15.34 -11.25
C GLY A 211 -14.64 -15.35 -12.75
N GLU A 212 -15.24 -14.45 -13.53
CA GLU A 212 -14.93 -14.27 -14.96
C GLU A 212 -13.44 -14.00 -15.18
N TRP A 213 -12.89 -13.07 -14.40
CA TRP A 213 -11.47 -12.72 -14.45
C TRP A 213 -10.57 -13.90 -14.06
N ILE A 214 -10.85 -14.55 -12.94
CA ILE A 214 -10.08 -15.71 -12.45
C ILE A 214 -10.09 -16.84 -13.47
N THR A 215 -11.23 -17.10 -14.08
CA THR A 215 -11.38 -18.14 -15.13
C THR A 215 -10.51 -17.80 -16.34
N ARG A 216 -10.58 -16.59 -16.87
CA ARG A 216 -9.72 -16.16 -17.98
C ARG A 216 -8.23 -16.37 -17.67
N VAL A 217 -7.79 -15.92 -16.48
CA VAL A 217 -6.41 -16.09 -16.04
C VAL A 217 -6.03 -17.58 -15.90
N ALA A 218 -6.93 -18.43 -15.43
CA ALA A 218 -6.69 -19.88 -15.34
C ALA A 218 -6.47 -20.52 -16.71
N PHE A 219 -7.01 -19.95 -17.78
CA PHE A 219 -6.73 -20.33 -19.17
C PHE A 219 -5.50 -19.63 -19.77
N GLY A 220 -4.79 -18.83 -18.99
CA GLY A 220 -3.61 -18.08 -19.45
C GLY A 220 -3.92 -16.78 -20.17
N GLU A 221 -5.16 -16.30 -20.08
CA GLU A 221 -5.62 -15.08 -20.75
C GLU A 221 -5.46 -13.86 -19.83
N ASP A 222 -4.60 -12.93 -20.20
CA ASP A 222 -4.46 -11.60 -19.58
C ASP A 222 -4.00 -10.59 -20.64
N ASP A 223 -4.93 -9.76 -21.08
CA ASP A 223 -4.74 -8.76 -22.14
C ASP A 223 -4.53 -7.34 -21.58
N ARG A 224 -4.32 -7.19 -20.26
CA ARG A 224 -4.11 -5.88 -19.65
C ARG A 224 -2.78 -5.29 -20.09
N ALA A 225 -2.83 -4.09 -20.67
CA ALA A 225 -1.64 -3.33 -20.98
C ALA A 225 -0.88 -2.90 -19.72
N VAL A 226 0.42 -2.68 -19.85
CA VAL A 226 1.22 -1.98 -18.85
C VAL A 226 0.86 -0.50 -18.91
N THR A 227 0.24 0.01 -17.86
CA THR A 227 -0.27 1.38 -17.80
C THR A 227 0.52 2.18 -16.75
N PRO A 228 1.28 3.19 -17.17
CA PRO A 228 1.98 4.06 -16.24
C PRO A 228 1.02 4.66 -15.20
N TYR A 229 1.43 4.66 -13.94
CA TYR A 229 0.64 5.28 -12.87
C TYR A 229 0.54 6.79 -13.09
N ARG A 230 -0.67 7.29 -13.08
CA ARG A 230 -0.99 8.72 -13.10
C ARG A 230 -1.69 9.08 -11.79
N PRO A 231 -1.17 10.04 -11.03
CA PRO A 231 -1.82 10.47 -9.78
C PRO A 231 -3.26 10.94 -9.96
N GLU A 232 -3.57 11.54 -11.12
CA GLU A 232 -4.90 12.01 -11.51
C GLU A 232 -5.94 10.90 -11.68
N ASP A 233 -5.49 9.66 -11.90
CA ASP A 233 -6.38 8.49 -12.01
C ASP A 233 -6.74 7.90 -10.63
N ALA A 234 -6.26 8.51 -9.54
CA ALA A 234 -6.57 8.07 -8.20
C ALA A 234 -8.07 8.16 -7.92
N LYS A 235 -8.65 7.09 -7.38
CA LYS A 235 -10.09 7.04 -7.03
C LYS A 235 -10.39 7.66 -5.66
N SER A 236 -9.40 7.71 -4.79
CA SER A 236 -9.52 8.28 -3.44
C SER A 236 -8.15 8.68 -2.89
N VAL A 237 -8.16 9.63 -1.97
CA VAL A 237 -7.00 9.99 -1.13
C VAL A 237 -7.43 9.86 0.33
N SER A 238 -6.75 9.00 1.09
CA SER A 238 -7.10 8.76 2.49
C SER A 238 -5.88 8.64 3.39
N ARG A 239 -6.10 8.86 4.68
CA ARG A 239 -5.14 8.61 5.74
C ARG A 239 -5.83 7.92 6.90
N GLU A 240 -5.22 6.85 7.40
CA GLU A 240 -5.72 6.05 8.53
C GLU A 240 -4.63 5.93 9.59
N LEU A 241 -5.06 5.77 10.85
CA LEU A 241 -4.17 5.56 11.98
C LEU A 241 -4.76 4.50 12.92
N THR A 242 -3.93 3.52 13.29
CA THR A 242 -4.25 2.51 14.32
C THR A 242 -3.63 2.94 15.65
N PHE A 243 -4.46 3.04 16.69
CA PHE A 243 -4.01 3.40 18.04
C PHE A 243 -3.32 2.21 18.73
N GLN A 244 -2.33 2.50 19.57
CA GLN A 244 -1.68 1.47 20.41
C GLN A 244 -2.62 0.92 21.48
N LYS A 245 -3.53 1.73 21.99
CA LYS A 245 -4.66 1.35 22.86
C LYS A 245 -5.93 1.93 22.28
N ASP A 246 -7.02 1.21 22.41
CA ASP A 246 -8.32 1.67 21.93
C ASP A 246 -8.72 2.96 22.64
N VAL A 247 -9.44 3.84 21.94
CA VAL A 247 -9.80 5.19 22.36
C VAL A 247 -11.31 5.38 22.34
N GLU A 248 -11.88 5.90 23.42
CA GLU A 248 -13.30 6.25 23.52
C GLU A 248 -13.57 7.76 23.50
N ASP A 249 -12.55 8.57 23.87
CA ASP A 249 -12.65 10.03 23.94
C ASP A 249 -12.91 10.62 22.55
N ARG A 250 -14.15 11.08 22.32
CA ARG A 250 -14.56 11.67 21.04
C ARG A 250 -13.84 12.99 20.74
N GLY A 251 -13.50 13.77 21.75
CA GLY A 251 -12.73 14.99 21.58
C GLY A 251 -11.34 14.69 21.02
N PHE A 252 -10.65 13.70 21.61
CA PHE A 252 -9.38 13.24 21.12
C PHE A 252 -9.47 12.64 19.70
N LEU A 253 -10.53 11.86 19.41
CA LEU A 253 -10.74 11.31 18.05
C LEU A 253 -10.93 12.42 17.03
N LYS A 254 -11.65 13.51 17.36
CA LYS A 254 -11.81 14.68 16.49
C LYS A 254 -10.49 15.45 16.29
N ASP A 255 -9.64 15.55 17.30
CA ASP A 255 -8.31 16.14 17.19
C ASP A 255 -7.42 15.31 16.26
N VAL A 256 -7.47 13.98 16.35
CA VAL A 256 -6.77 13.09 15.43
C VAL A 256 -7.33 13.22 14.00
N LEU A 257 -8.65 13.32 13.83
CA LEU A 257 -9.26 13.55 12.52
C LEU A 257 -8.80 14.87 11.88
N LEU A 258 -8.55 15.94 12.67
CA LEU A 258 -7.98 17.18 12.14
C LEU A 258 -6.59 16.94 11.53
N LEU A 259 -5.70 16.22 12.23
CA LEU A 259 -4.37 15.88 11.70
C LEU A 259 -4.46 14.99 10.45
N LEU A 260 -5.38 14.02 10.44
CA LEU A 260 -5.59 13.17 9.27
C LEU A 260 -6.14 13.97 8.08
N SER A 261 -7.07 14.90 8.32
CA SER A 261 -7.64 15.79 7.29
C SER A 261 -6.58 16.69 6.66
N LEU A 262 -5.71 17.29 7.46
CA LEU A 262 -4.56 18.05 6.98
C LEU A 262 -3.60 17.20 6.13
N SER A 263 -3.37 15.95 6.52
CA SER A 263 -2.56 15.02 5.74
C SER A 263 -3.21 14.66 4.39
N VAL A 264 -4.54 14.53 4.36
CA VAL A 264 -5.32 14.28 3.13
C VAL A 264 -5.27 15.48 2.21
N GLU A 265 -5.53 16.71 2.72
CA GLU A 265 -5.45 17.94 1.96
C GLU A 265 -4.08 18.12 1.30
N ARG A 266 -2.99 18.02 2.08
CA ARG A 266 -1.62 18.12 1.58
C ARG A 266 -1.34 17.12 0.45
N ARG A 267 -1.85 15.89 0.59
CA ARG A 267 -1.67 14.85 -0.42
C ARG A 267 -2.50 15.10 -1.67
N ALA A 268 -3.75 15.54 -1.52
CA ALA A 268 -4.62 15.93 -2.62
C ALA A 268 -4.05 17.14 -3.37
N ALA A 269 -3.57 18.16 -2.65
CA ALA A 269 -2.96 19.36 -3.22
C ALA A 269 -1.74 19.05 -4.10
N ARG A 270 -0.87 18.12 -3.66
CA ARG A 270 0.31 17.70 -4.43
C ARG A 270 -0.01 17.22 -5.83
N TYR A 271 -1.20 16.65 -6.03
CA TYR A 271 -1.66 16.06 -7.30
C TYR A 271 -2.80 16.84 -7.96
N GLY A 272 -3.10 18.05 -7.49
CA GLY A 272 -4.20 18.86 -8.04
C GLY A 272 -5.57 18.24 -7.90
N LEU A 273 -5.79 17.35 -6.90
CA LEU A 273 -7.02 16.58 -6.74
C LEU A 273 -8.01 17.29 -5.81
N TYR A 274 -9.29 17.21 -6.19
CA TYR A 274 -10.45 17.63 -5.40
C TYR A 274 -11.43 16.48 -5.30
N GLY A 275 -12.23 16.40 -4.25
CA GLY A 275 -13.22 15.33 -4.06
C GLY A 275 -14.57 15.88 -3.64
N GLU A 276 -15.64 15.20 -4.05
CA GLU A 276 -17.04 15.53 -3.72
C GLU A 276 -17.61 14.62 -2.63
N GLY A 277 -16.82 13.63 -2.19
CA GLY A 277 -17.19 12.74 -1.10
C GLY A 277 -16.12 12.71 -0.01
N VAL A 278 -16.56 12.81 1.24
CA VAL A 278 -15.73 12.64 2.43
C VAL A 278 -16.05 11.31 3.09
N THR A 279 -15.04 10.59 3.48
CA THR A 279 -15.18 9.26 4.12
C THR A 279 -14.54 9.26 5.50
N LEU A 280 -15.31 8.79 6.48
CA LEU A 280 -14.84 8.37 7.79
C LEU A 280 -14.75 6.84 7.82
N LYS A 281 -13.61 6.30 8.21
CA LYS A 281 -13.44 4.88 8.52
C LYS A 281 -13.16 4.70 10.02
N VAL A 282 -13.85 3.77 10.64
CA VAL A 282 -13.65 3.40 12.04
C VAL A 282 -13.54 1.88 12.13
N THR A 283 -12.56 1.40 12.88
CA THR A 283 -12.48 0.01 13.32
C THR A 283 -12.51 0.00 14.84
N TRP A 284 -13.43 -0.75 15.42
CA TRP A 284 -13.55 -0.90 16.86
C TRP A 284 -12.58 -1.94 17.43
N GLY A 285 -12.48 -2.01 18.75
CA GLY A 285 -11.63 -2.96 19.45
C GLY A 285 -11.94 -4.43 19.16
N ASP A 286 -13.20 -4.75 18.79
CA ASP A 286 -13.64 -6.08 18.36
C ASP A 286 -13.31 -6.40 16.88
N MET A 287 -12.48 -5.59 16.23
CA MET A 287 -12.06 -5.72 14.83
C MET A 287 -13.17 -5.47 13.79
N LYS A 288 -14.37 -5.10 14.19
CA LYS A 288 -15.43 -4.72 13.25
C LYS A 288 -15.12 -3.34 12.68
N SER A 289 -15.15 -3.22 11.37
CA SER A 289 -14.90 -1.97 10.66
C SER A 289 -16.20 -1.42 10.07
N LEU A 290 -16.30 -0.10 10.08
CA LEU A 290 -17.39 0.64 9.45
C LEU A 290 -16.80 1.81 8.65
N THR A 291 -17.37 2.03 7.48
CA THR A 291 -17.12 3.22 6.66
C THR A 291 -18.40 4.00 6.52
N ARG A 292 -18.33 5.32 6.73
CA ARG A 292 -19.41 6.28 6.48
C ARG A 292 -18.92 7.35 5.54
N SER A 293 -19.78 7.77 4.64
CA SER A 293 -19.47 8.81 3.67
C SER A 293 -20.54 9.89 3.68
N GLY A 294 -20.12 11.12 3.41
CA GLY A 294 -20.99 12.26 3.16
C GLY A 294 -20.59 12.96 1.86
N THR A 295 -21.57 13.56 1.20
CA THR A 295 -21.34 14.39 0.01
C THR A 295 -21.04 15.82 0.45
N VAL A 296 -20.05 16.44 -0.17
CA VAL A 296 -19.63 17.82 0.06
C VAL A 296 -19.45 18.53 -1.28
N PRO A 297 -19.48 19.87 -1.33
CA PRO A 297 -19.02 20.59 -2.52
C PRO A 297 -17.59 20.18 -2.87
N SER A 298 -17.22 20.18 -4.16
CA SER A 298 -15.89 19.80 -4.62
C SER A 298 -14.80 20.55 -3.83
N THR A 299 -13.98 19.81 -3.11
CA THR A 299 -13.04 20.36 -2.14
C THR A 299 -11.81 19.51 -1.95
N ARG A 300 -10.74 20.12 -1.42
CA ARG A 300 -9.62 19.44 -0.77
C ARG A 300 -9.35 20.00 0.63
N SER A 301 -10.17 20.97 1.09
CA SER A 301 -9.98 21.68 2.37
C SER A 301 -10.02 20.73 3.57
N ALA A 302 -8.98 20.81 4.40
CA ALA A 302 -8.90 20.06 5.67
C ALA A 302 -10.05 20.42 6.63
N ALA A 303 -10.49 21.68 6.64
CA ALA A 303 -11.61 22.11 7.47
C ALA A 303 -12.90 21.38 7.10
N VAL A 304 -13.23 21.31 5.81
CA VAL A 304 -14.43 20.62 5.31
C VAL A 304 -14.34 19.11 5.61
N ILE A 305 -13.17 18.49 5.34
CA ILE A 305 -12.95 17.07 5.62
C ILE A 305 -13.11 16.80 7.12
N TRP A 306 -12.51 17.63 7.97
CA TRP A 306 -12.57 17.50 9.42
C TRP A 306 -13.98 17.67 9.98
N GLN A 307 -14.68 18.73 9.57
CA GLN A 307 -16.06 18.99 9.97
C GLN A 307 -16.98 17.84 9.59
N GLU A 308 -16.90 17.36 8.33
CA GLU A 308 -17.75 16.26 7.88
C GLU A 308 -17.39 14.94 8.55
N THR A 309 -16.10 14.60 8.69
CA THR A 309 -15.71 13.37 9.42
C THR A 309 -16.10 13.43 10.89
N GLY A 310 -16.03 14.61 11.53
CA GLY A 310 -16.51 14.85 12.89
C GLY A 310 -18.02 14.64 13.02
N ARG A 311 -18.80 15.19 12.09
CA ARG A 311 -20.26 15.00 12.01
C ARG A 311 -20.61 13.51 11.85
N LEU A 312 -19.92 12.82 10.92
CA LEU A 312 -20.12 11.38 10.72
C LEU A 312 -19.75 10.57 11.97
N LEU A 313 -18.67 10.93 12.67
CA LEU A 313 -18.28 10.28 13.93
C LEU A 313 -19.36 10.43 15.01
N ASP A 314 -20.02 11.60 15.09
CA ASP A 314 -21.08 11.85 16.06
C ASP A 314 -22.33 10.99 15.83
N THR A 315 -22.54 10.47 14.61
CA THR A 315 -23.65 9.54 14.32
C THR A 315 -23.36 8.10 14.76
N LEU A 316 -22.10 7.79 15.12
CA LEU A 316 -21.71 6.43 15.48
C LEU A 316 -21.90 6.17 17.00
N PRO A 317 -22.13 4.91 17.40
CA PRO A 317 -22.17 4.56 18.82
C PRO A 317 -20.80 4.83 19.48
N SER A 318 -20.84 5.23 20.76
CA SER A 318 -19.63 5.38 21.57
C SER A 318 -19.12 4.00 21.94
N ARG A 319 -17.99 3.62 21.36
CA ARG A 319 -17.32 2.33 21.57
C ARG A 319 -15.82 2.53 21.44
N PRO A 320 -14.99 1.68 22.08
CA PRO A 320 -13.53 1.74 21.95
C PRO A 320 -13.09 1.65 20.48
N VAL A 321 -12.43 2.69 19.97
CA VAL A 321 -11.94 2.81 18.60
C VAL A 321 -10.49 2.35 18.54
N ARG A 322 -10.23 1.37 17.68
CA ARG A 322 -8.91 0.83 17.38
C ARG A 322 -8.22 1.57 16.26
N LEU A 323 -8.95 1.92 15.20
CA LEU A 323 -8.45 2.64 14.02
C LEU A 323 -9.45 3.71 13.62
N ILE A 324 -8.91 4.87 13.21
CA ILE A 324 -9.70 5.94 12.62
C ILE A 324 -9.03 6.43 11.34
N GLY A 325 -9.81 6.83 10.36
CA GLY A 325 -9.34 7.33 9.08
C GLY A 325 -10.25 8.37 8.47
N ALA A 326 -9.65 9.30 7.72
CA ALA A 326 -10.31 10.30 6.91
C ALA A 326 -9.90 10.16 5.45
N GLY A 327 -10.79 10.46 4.52
CA GLY A 327 -10.49 10.40 3.09
C GLY A 327 -11.42 11.22 2.21
N LEU A 328 -10.94 11.51 1.02
CA LEU A 328 -11.70 12.08 -0.10
C LEU A 328 -11.90 11.00 -1.17
N HIS A 329 -13.06 10.98 -1.79
CA HIS A 329 -13.40 10.13 -2.93
C HIS A 329 -14.27 10.91 -3.92
N TYR A 330 -14.64 10.28 -5.06
CA TYR A 330 -15.17 10.97 -6.23
C TYR A 330 -14.24 12.10 -6.64
N LEU A 331 -12.96 11.70 -6.86
CA LEU A 331 -11.91 12.64 -7.19
C LEU A 331 -12.04 13.11 -8.62
N GLY A 332 -11.81 14.41 -8.84
CA GLY A 332 -11.65 15.05 -10.14
C GLY A 332 -10.53 16.07 -10.11
N GLY A 333 -10.04 16.47 -11.30
CA GLY A 333 -9.11 17.58 -11.43
C GLY A 333 -9.84 18.92 -11.46
N GLU A 334 -9.08 20.00 -11.65
CA GLU A 334 -9.58 21.38 -11.69
C GLU A 334 -10.54 21.70 -12.85
N ASN A 335 -10.85 20.75 -13.73
CA ASN A 335 -11.68 20.94 -14.91
C ASN A 335 -13.12 21.30 -14.53
N GLY A 336 -13.44 22.57 -14.64
CA GLY A 336 -14.79 23.14 -14.49
C GLY A 336 -15.05 23.94 -13.22
N ARG A 337 -14.07 24.09 -12.33
CA ARG A 337 -14.19 24.96 -11.15
C ARG A 337 -13.60 26.34 -11.45
N GLN A 338 -14.33 27.37 -11.06
CA GLN A 338 -13.79 28.73 -11.00
C GLN A 338 -12.66 28.73 -9.94
N VAL A 339 -11.41 28.87 -10.38
CA VAL A 339 -10.23 28.93 -9.52
C VAL A 339 -10.37 30.16 -8.62
N SER A 340 -10.43 29.98 -7.32
CA SER A 340 -10.38 31.09 -6.36
C SER A 340 -8.93 31.50 -6.10
N PHE A 341 -8.72 32.72 -5.60
CA PHE A 341 -7.38 33.19 -5.21
C PHE A 341 -6.71 32.26 -4.17
N ASP A 342 -7.51 31.53 -3.37
CA ASP A 342 -7.04 30.58 -2.37
C ASP A 342 -6.49 29.28 -2.99
N ASP A 343 -6.91 28.94 -4.22
CA ASP A 343 -6.45 27.75 -4.96
C ASP A 343 -5.04 27.96 -5.58
N ILE A 344 -4.60 29.22 -5.72
CA ILE A 344 -3.30 29.62 -6.33
C ILE A 344 -2.18 29.70 -5.28
N LEU A 345 -2.50 29.58 -4.00
CA LEU A 345 -1.58 29.81 -2.89
C LEU A 345 -0.76 28.57 -2.51
N PRO A 346 0.47 28.79 -1.97
CA PRO A 346 1.44 27.72 -1.74
C PRO A 346 0.98 26.65 -0.74
N GLU A 347 1.74 25.57 -0.62
CA GLU A 347 1.53 24.33 0.19
C GLU A 347 0.99 24.53 1.62
N ASN A 348 0.90 25.75 2.14
CA ASN A 348 0.47 26.12 3.49
C ASN A 348 -0.89 26.86 3.53
N ALA A 349 -1.72 26.79 2.48
CA ALA A 349 -3.01 27.51 2.43
C ALA A 349 -3.97 27.10 3.55
N TYR A 350 -3.89 25.87 4.05
CA TYR A 350 -4.67 25.37 5.20
C TYR A 350 -4.43 26.16 6.50
N LEU A 351 -3.27 26.82 6.65
CA LEU A 351 -2.99 27.68 7.81
C LEU A 351 -3.80 28.99 7.80
N ARG A 352 -4.54 29.29 6.73
CA ARG A 352 -5.42 30.47 6.64
C ARG A 352 -6.86 30.17 7.02
N ASP A 353 -7.25 28.89 7.02
CA ASP A 353 -8.60 28.51 7.44
C ASP A 353 -8.73 28.69 8.95
N ARG A 354 -9.62 29.62 9.35
CA ARG A 354 -9.84 29.98 10.74
C ARG A 354 -10.25 28.79 11.62
N ALA A 355 -11.09 27.90 11.09
CA ALA A 355 -11.53 26.71 11.84
C ALA A 355 -10.36 25.75 12.11
N VAL A 356 -9.44 25.58 11.15
CA VAL A 356 -8.21 24.81 11.33
C VAL A 356 -7.31 25.47 12.35
N GLN A 357 -7.11 26.80 12.25
CA GLN A 357 -6.29 27.56 13.21
C GLN A 357 -6.79 27.39 14.63
N GLU A 358 -8.08 27.63 14.86
CA GLU A 358 -8.72 27.47 16.17
C GLU A 358 -8.64 26.01 16.67
N GLY A 359 -8.74 25.04 15.76
CA GLY A 359 -8.55 23.60 16.07
C GLY A 359 -7.15 23.32 16.58
N LEU A 360 -6.11 23.80 15.85
CA LEU A 360 -4.72 23.61 16.23
C LEU A 360 -4.36 24.35 17.54
N ASP A 361 -4.91 25.56 17.77
CA ASP A 361 -4.71 26.30 19.01
C ASP A 361 -5.30 25.57 20.22
N ARG A 362 -6.52 25.01 20.08
CA ARG A 362 -7.11 24.15 21.12
C ARG A 362 -6.26 22.92 21.41
N MET A 363 -5.74 22.27 20.37
CA MET A 363 -4.85 21.12 20.52
C MET A 363 -3.52 21.51 21.18
N GLN A 364 -2.94 22.65 20.83
CA GLN A 364 -1.75 23.19 21.48
C GLN A 364 -1.98 23.42 22.97
N ALA A 365 -3.09 24.07 23.34
CA ALA A 365 -3.47 24.29 24.74
C ALA A 365 -3.68 22.97 25.49
N ARG A 366 -4.29 21.97 24.83
CA ARG A 366 -4.60 20.68 25.45
C ARG A 366 -3.39 19.76 25.62
N TYR A 367 -2.48 19.72 24.65
CA TYR A 367 -1.38 18.73 24.59
C TYR A 367 0.02 19.35 24.78
N GLY A 368 0.13 20.67 24.86
CA GLY A 368 1.42 21.35 25.04
C GLY A 368 2.39 21.25 23.85
N LEU A 369 1.88 20.96 22.64
CA LEU A 369 2.65 20.86 21.42
C LEU A 369 2.32 22.01 20.46
N ASP A 370 3.34 22.66 19.92
CA ASP A 370 3.16 23.61 18.82
C ASP A 370 2.95 22.86 17.51
N PHE A 371 1.67 22.57 17.20
CA PHE A 371 1.31 21.87 15.97
C PHE A 371 1.60 22.71 14.74
N LYS A 372 1.36 24.03 14.77
CA LYS A 372 1.54 24.93 13.62
C LYS A 372 2.98 24.98 13.15
N ALA A 373 3.92 25.12 14.07
CA ALA A 373 5.35 25.13 13.75
C ALA A 373 5.89 23.77 13.31
N ASN A 374 5.21 22.69 13.66
CA ASN A 374 5.71 21.32 13.44
C ASN A 374 4.91 20.51 12.42
N LEU A 375 3.90 21.07 11.72
CA LEU A 375 3.03 20.30 10.80
C LEU A 375 3.83 19.59 9.72
N ASP A 376 4.81 20.23 9.11
CA ASP A 376 5.65 19.60 8.10
C ASP A 376 6.38 18.37 8.65
N ARG A 377 6.93 18.48 9.84
CA ARG A 377 7.60 17.39 10.52
C ARG A 377 6.62 16.28 10.92
N ILE A 378 5.43 16.63 11.40
CA ILE A 378 4.40 15.67 11.83
C ILE A 378 3.97 14.76 10.68
N PHE A 379 3.91 15.27 9.45
CA PHE A 379 3.48 14.48 8.29
C PHE A 379 4.61 13.68 7.62
N HIS A 380 5.86 13.79 8.09
CA HIS A 380 6.98 12.98 7.61
C HIS A 380 7.11 11.67 8.39
N GLY A 381 7.24 10.57 7.65
CA GLY A 381 7.52 9.23 8.18
C GLY A 381 6.55 8.78 9.28
N GLU A 382 7.08 8.32 10.40
CA GLU A 382 6.33 7.85 11.58
C GLU A 382 5.95 8.98 12.55
N THR A 383 6.28 10.23 12.26
CA THR A 383 6.14 11.33 13.23
C THR A 383 4.68 11.58 13.58
N LEU A 384 3.75 11.44 12.63
CA LEU A 384 2.31 11.55 12.91
C LEU A 384 1.87 10.54 13.99
N TYR A 385 2.31 9.30 13.84
CA TYR A 385 2.01 8.26 14.81
C TYR A 385 2.58 8.59 16.20
N LYS A 386 3.85 8.98 16.27
CA LYS A 386 4.53 9.39 17.51
C LYS A 386 3.85 10.59 18.16
N THR A 387 3.42 11.56 17.36
CA THR A 387 2.66 12.74 17.80
C THR A 387 1.33 12.33 18.43
N VAL A 388 0.54 11.47 17.78
CA VAL A 388 -0.74 11.00 18.31
C VAL A 388 -0.56 10.18 19.60
N GLU A 389 0.48 9.36 19.69
CA GLU A 389 0.79 8.64 20.93
C GLU A 389 1.24 9.59 22.06
N TYR A 390 1.98 10.64 21.74
CA TYR A 390 2.29 11.70 22.70
C TYR A 390 1.01 12.37 23.20
N MET A 391 0.13 12.83 22.30
CA MET A 391 -1.17 13.44 22.64
C MET A 391 -1.99 12.53 23.56
N ARG A 392 -2.02 11.22 23.25
CA ARG A 392 -2.77 10.23 24.06
C ARG A 392 -2.25 10.12 25.49
N LYS A 393 -0.97 10.33 25.71
CA LYS A 393 -0.32 10.25 27.05
C LYS A 393 -0.47 11.54 27.85
N HIS A 394 -0.70 12.67 27.18
CA HIS A 394 -0.70 14.01 27.78
C HIS A 394 -2.05 14.72 27.65
N ARG A 395 -3.13 13.98 27.52
CA ARG A 395 -4.51 14.49 27.49
C ARG A 395 -5.12 14.64 28.89
#